data_e86fbdcc7d3ee0a3c78e34a2d02f96bf
#
_entry.id   e86fbdcc7d3ee0a3c78e34a2d02f96bf
#
_cell.length_a   1.000
_cell.length_b   1.000
_cell.length_c   1.000
_cell.angle_alpha   90.00
_cell.angle_beta   90.00
_cell.angle_gamma   90.00
#
_symmetry.space_group_name_H-M   'P 1'
#
loop_
_entity.id
_entity.type
_entity.pdbx_description
1 polymer ?
#
loop_
_entity_poly.entity_id
_entity_poly.type
_entity_poly.pdbx_seq_one_letter_code
_entity_poly.pdbx_strand_id
1 'polypeptide(L)'
;MARIAYIINLENNMAIPKDIIYTTALLHDLGRAYDVENHNNKSAEIARTIMTQCNFLDSEIEQCVNAILNHRKDVDTINNLSDLICKADKLSRQCYSCKAQKECYWSDERRNNNIKY
;
A
#
# COMPACT_ATOMS: atom_id res chain seq x y z
N MET A 1 -1.98 6.77 -4.25
CA MET A 1 -2.06 5.83 -3.11
C MET A 1 -1.55 6.42 -1.80
N ALA A 2 -0.35 6.95 -1.75
CA ALA A 2 0.19 7.55 -0.52
C ALA A 2 -0.71 8.65 0.05
N ARG A 3 -1.21 9.54 -0.80
CA ARG A 3 -2.13 10.59 -0.40
C ARG A 3 -3.39 10.03 0.25
N ILE A 4 -3.99 9.02 -0.36
CA ILE A 4 -5.21 8.38 0.16
C ILE A 4 -4.94 7.74 1.52
N ALA A 5 -3.81 7.03 1.64
CA ALA A 5 -3.40 6.42 2.91
C ALA A 5 -3.23 7.49 4.01
N TYR A 6 -2.61 8.60 3.68
CA TYR A 6 -2.41 9.68 4.66
C TYR A 6 -3.74 10.31 5.11
N ILE A 7 -4.66 10.54 4.16
CA ILE A 7 -5.99 11.08 4.49
C ILE A 7 -6.74 10.12 5.43
N ILE A 8 -6.74 8.83 5.12
CA ILE A 8 -7.39 7.83 5.97
C ILE A 8 -6.75 7.79 7.36
N ASN A 9 -5.42 7.87 7.42
CA ASN A 9 -4.69 7.94 8.69
C ASN A 9 -5.16 9.12 9.55
N LEU A 10 -5.34 10.29 8.95
CA LEU A 10 -5.81 11.48 9.65
C LEU A 10 -7.27 11.33 10.09
N GLU A 11 -8.14 10.82 9.22
CA GLU A 11 -9.56 10.65 9.53
C GLU A 11 -9.80 9.65 10.66
N ASN A 12 -8.95 8.64 10.77
CA ASN A 12 -9.08 7.59 11.79
C ASN A 12 -8.18 7.81 13.02
N ASN A 13 -7.50 8.94 13.09
CA ASN A 13 -6.60 9.29 14.20
C ASN A 13 -5.57 8.20 14.51
N MET A 14 -5.00 7.59 13.47
CA MET A 14 -4.05 6.49 13.63
C MET A 14 -2.67 6.95 14.07
N ALA A 15 -2.35 8.23 13.87
CA ALA A 15 -1.08 8.84 14.29
C ALA A 15 0.17 8.19 13.69
N ILE A 16 0.06 7.55 12.54
CA ILE A 16 1.22 7.01 11.82
C ILE A 16 1.94 8.17 11.13
N PRO A 17 3.27 8.30 11.28
CA PRO A 17 4.02 9.40 10.66
C PRO A 17 3.88 9.41 9.14
N LYS A 18 3.82 10.60 8.58
CA LYS A 18 3.65 10.80 7.13
C LYS A 18 4.77 10.16 6.33
N ASP A 19 6.02 10.28 6.77
CA ASP A 19 7.18 9.70 6.10
C ASP A 19 7.10 8.17 6.02
N ILE A 20 6.61 7.53 7.07
CA ILE A 20 6.41 6.07 7.10
C ILE A 20 5.34 5.65 6.08
N ILE A 21 4.23 6.36 6.03
CA ILE A 21 3.14 6.07 5.09
C ILE A 21 3.61 6.23 3.65
N TYR A 22 4.25 7.36 3.33
CA TYR A 22 4.72 7.65 1.98
C TYR A 22 5.83 6.68 1.54
N THR A 23 6.77 6.38 2.43
CA THR A 23 7.85 5.43 2.14
C THR A 23 7.28 4.04 1.85
N THR A 24 6.38 3.56 2.68
CA THR A 24 5.74 2.24 2.48
C THR A 24 4.96 2.21 1.17
N ALA A 25 4.19 3.24 0.88
CA ALA A 25 3.39 3.33 -0.34
C ALA A 25 4.27 3.32 -1.60
N LEU A 26 5.38 4.06 -1.57
CA LEU A 26 6.28 4.12 -2.71
C LEU A 26 7.05 2.82 -2.95
N LEU A 27 7.36 2.07 -1.90
CA LEU A 27 8.20 0.89 -1.99
C LEU A 27 7.43 -0.43 -2.07
N HIS A 28 6.13 -0.43 -1.81
CA HIS A 28 5.37 -1.68 -1.62
C HIS A 28 5.34 -2.61 -2.84
N ASP A 29 5.44 -2.10 -4.04
CA ASP A 29 5.34 -2.87 -5.29
C ASP A 29 6.61 -2.86 -6.15
N LEU A 30 7.72 -2.32 -5.67
CA LEU A 30 8.96 -2.27 -6.46
C LEU A 30 9.47 -3.65 -6.86
N GLY A 31 9.18 -4.67 -6.07
CA GLY A 31 9.59 -6.04 -6.37
C GLY A 31 9.02 -6.60 -7.66
N ARG A 32 7.90 -6.05 -8.17
CA ARG A 32 7.30 -6.48 -9.43
C ARG A 32 8.22 -6.31 -10.63
N ALA A 33 9.16 -5.38 -10.57
CA ALA A 33 10.15 -5.16 -11.63
C ALA A 33 11.16 -6.30 -11.72
N TYR A 34 11.30 -7.10 -10.69
CA TYR A 34 12.31 -8.16 -10.56
C TYR A 34 11.70 -9.56 -10.51
N ASP A 35 10.59 -9.73 -9.79
CA ASP A 35 9.95 -11.02 -9.57
C ASP A 35 8.45 -10.84 -9.36
N VAL A 36 7.66 -11.16 -10.38
CA VAL A 36 6.19 -10.97 -10.34
C VAL A 36 5.53 -11.92 -9.34
N GLU A 37 6.02 -13.16 -9.21
CA GLU A 37 5.42 -14.16 -8.32
C GLU A 37 5.72 -13.87 -6.84
N ASN A 38 6.95 -13.48 -6.53
CA ASN A 38 7.41 -13.18 -5.17
C ASN A 38 7.62 -11.69 -4.94
N HIS A 39 6.84 -10.83 -5.61
CA HIS A 39 7.08 -9.39 -5.56
C HIS A 39 6.97 -8.78 -4.16
N ASN A 40 6.15 -9.34 -3.28
CA ASN A 40 6.06 -8.87 -1.89
C ASN A 40 7.38 -9.07 -1.14
N ASN A 41 7.96 -10.26 -1.24
CA ASN A 41 9.24 -10.56 -0.61
C ASN A 41 10.36 -9.71 -1.20
N LYS A 42 10.34 -9.54 -2.52
CA LYS A 42 11.34 -8.72 -3.21
C LYS A 42 11.19 -7.24 -2.86
N SER A 43 9.97 -6.74 -2.80
CA SER A 43 9.70 -5.36 -2.37
C SER A 43 10.17 -5.11 -0.94
N ALA A 44 9.93 -6.06 -0.03
CA ALA A 44 10.36 -5.97 1.36
C ALA A 44 11.90 -5.92 1.46
N GLU A 45 12.59 -6.74 0.69
CA GLU A 45 14.06 -6.75 0.63
C GLU A 45 14.60 -5.42 0.13
N ILE A 46 14.04 -4.89 -0.96
CA ILE A 46 14.42 -3.59 -1.52
C ILE A 46 14.15 -2.47 -0.52
N ALA A 47 12.99 -2.48 0.13
CA ALA A 47 12.62 -1.48 1.12
C ALA A 47 13.60 -1.47 2.29
N ARG A 48 13.96 -2.64 2.80
CA ARG A 48 14.95 -2.76 3.89
C ARG A 48 16.28 -2.13 3.50
N THR A 49 16.76 -2.42 2.30
CA THR A 49 18.03 -1.87 1.79
C THR A 49 17.97 -0.35 1.67
N ILE A 50 16.93 0.18 1.02
CA ILE A 50 16.78 1.62 0.79
C ILE A 50 16.61 2.37 2.12
N MET A 51 15.77 1.88 3.01
CA MET A 51 15.51 2.53 4.30
C MET A 51 16.75 2.52 5.20
N THR A 52 17.53 1.46 5.16
CA THR A 52 18.79 1.39 5.88
C THR A 52 19.77 2.46 5.35
N GLN A 53 19.86 2.62 4.04
CA GLN A 53 20.69 3.65 3.42
C GLN A 53 20.22 5.07 3.74
N CYS A 54 18.92 5.24 3.95
CA CYS A 54 18.32 6.54 4.30
C CYS A 54 18.30 6.82 5.81
N ASN A 55 18.95 5.97 6.62
CA ASN A 55 19.06 6.12 8.07
C ASN A 55 17.74 6.07 8.84
N PHE A 56 16.76 5.30 8.36
CA PHE A 56 15.57 5.03 9.14
C PHE A 56 15.92 4.17 10.36
N LEU A 57 15.13 4.31 11.42
CA LEU A 57 15.28 3.48 12.62
C LEU A 57 14.88 2.03 12.30
N ASP A 58 15.49 1.06 13.01
CA ASP A 58 15.17 -0.35 12.81
C ASP A 58 13.67 -0.65 13.02
N SER A 59 13.06 -0.01 14.02
CA SER A 59 11.61 -0.14 14.26
C SER A 59 10.77 0.37 13.10
N GLU A 60 11.17 1.45 12.48
CA GLU A 60 10.51 2.02 11.29
C GLU A 60 10.63 1.09 10.09
N ILE A 61 11.83 0.54 9.87
CA ILE A 61 12.08 -0.41 8.79
C ILE A 61 11.22 -1.66 8.95
N GLU A 62 11.19 -2.23 10.15
CA GLU A 62 10.37 -3.42 10.43
C GLU A 62 8.88 -3.15 10.24
N GLN A 63 8.39 -1.99 10.65
CA GLN A 63 7.00 -1.59 10.45
C GLN A 63 6.64 -1.54 8.96
N CYS A 64 7.47 -0.91 8.15
CA CYS A 64 7.27 -0.82 6.69
C CYS A 64 7.37 -2.19 6.02
N VAL A 65 8.38 -2.98 6.37
CA VAL A 65 8.58 -4.32 5.80
C VAL A 65 7.40 -5.23 6.11
N ASN A 66 6.92 -5.23 7.35
CA ASN A 66 5.73 -6.01 7.72
C ASN A 66 4.49 -5.58 6.96
N ALA A 67 4.31 -4.27 6.77
CA ALA A 67 3.18 -3.75 5.99
C ALA A 67 3.25 -4.20 4.52
N ILE A 68 4.43 -4.16 3.92
CA ILE A 68 4.64 -4.60 2.53
C ILE A 68 4.34 -6.09 2.38
N LEU A 69 4.80 -6.92 3.31
CA LEU A 69 4.56 -8.36 3.26
C LEU A 69 3.09 -8.73 3.42
N ASN A 70 2.31 -7.94 4.12
CA ASN A 70 0.94 -8.28 4.50
C ASN A 70 -0.14 -7.44 3.81
N HIS A 71 0.19 -6.54 2.89
CA HIS A 71 -0.76 -5.57 2.33
C HIS A 71 -1.80 -6.16 1.36
N ARG A 72 -1.74 -7.44 1.03
CA ARG A 72 -2.66 -8.08 0.07
C ARG A 72 -3.98 -8.56 0.66
N LYS A 73 -4.10 -8.58 1.97
CA LYS A 73 -5.32 -9.08 2.63
C LYS A 73 -6.44 -8.06 2.50
N ASP A 74 -7.64 -8.54 2.21
CA ASP A 74 -8.83 -7.71 2.29
C ASP A 74 -9.13 -7.40 3.76
N VAL A 75 -9.37 -6.13 4.06
CA VAL A 75 -9.62 -5.69 5.42
C VAL A 75 -10.90 -4.85 5.47
N ASP A 76 -11.77 -5.16 6.42
CA ASP A 76 -12.97 -4.37 6.68
C ASP A 76 -12.67 -3.22 7.65
N THR A 77 -11.78 -3.46 8.60
CA THR A 77 -11.38 -2.49 9.63
C THR A 77 -9.89 -2.20 9.52
N ILE A 78 -9.52 -0.92 9.61
CA ILE A 78 -8.14 -0.47 9.50
C ILE A 78 -7.57 -0.31 10.91
N ASN A 79 -6.61 -1.16 11.28
CA ASN A 79 -6.03 -1.18 12.63
C ASN A 79 -4.52 -0.84 12.65
N ASN A 80 -3.83 -0.98 11.51
CA ASN A 80 -2.38 -0.80 11.46
C ASN A 80 -1.94 -0.32 10.06
N LEU A 81 -0.64 -0.11 9.89
CA LEU A 81 -0.06 0.32 8.62
C LEU A 81 -0.36 -0.66 7.48
N SER A 82 -0.29 -1.95 7.74
CA SER A 82 -0.58 -2.99 6.75
C SER A 82 -2.00 -2.85 6.20
N ASP A 83 -2.98 -2.70 7.08
CA ASP A 83 -4.38 -2.53 6.71
C ASP A 83 -4.58 -1.22 5.94
N LEU A 84 -3.92 -0.16 6.38
CA LEU A 84 -3.99 1.16 5.77
C LEU A 84 -3.48 1.12 4.32
N ILE A 85 -2.32 0.52 4.10
CA ILE A 85 -1.71 0.38 2.77
C ILE A 85 -2.59 -0.48 1.86
N CYS A 86 -3.09 -1.59 2.39
CA CYS A 86 -4.00 -2.47 1.65
C CYS A 86 -5.25 -1.73 1.18
N LYS A 87 -5.88 -0.99 2.06
CA LYS A 87 -7.08 -0.21 1.73
C LYS A 87 -6.79 0.89 0.72
N ALA A 88 -5.72 1.63 0.94
CA ALA A 88 -5.31 2.73 0.07
C ALA A 88 -4.94 2.23 -1.33
N ASP A 89 -4.26 1.10 -1.43
CA ASP A 89 -3.91 0.48 -2.71
C ASP A 89 -5.17 0.21 -3.54
N LYS A 90 -6.18 -0.37 -2.93
CA LYS A 90 -7.44 -0.68 -3.62
C LYS A 90 -8.24 0.57 -3.97
N LEU A 91 -8.32 1.54 -3.07
CA LEU A 91 -9.05 2.79 -3.31
C LEU A 91 -8.39 3.68 -4.35
N SER A 92 -7.08 3.54 -4.56
CA SER A 92 -6.35 4.33 -5.54
C SER A 92 -6.56 3.86 -6.98
N ARG A 93 -7.14 2.69 -7.19
CA ARG A 93 -7.36 2.16 -8.53
C ARG A 93 -8.41 2.96 -9.27
N GLN A 94 -8.08 3.36 -10.50
CA GLN A 94 -8.94 4.19 -11.34
C GLN A 94 -9.83 3.30 -12.23
N CYS A 95 -10.70 2.51 -11.60
CA CYS A 95 -11.57 1.58 -12.32
C CYS A 95 -12.48 2.29 -13.32
N TYR A 96 -12.90 3.51 -12.99
CA TYR A 96 -13.74 4.33 -13.85
C TYR A 96 -13.08 4.69 -15.20
N SER A 97 -11.76 4.63 -15.30
CA SER A 97 -11.01 4.87 -16.54
C SER A 97 -10.21 3.66 -17.00
N CYS A 98 -10.42 2.50 -16.39
CA CYS A 98 -9.69 1.28 -16.70
C CYS A 98 -10.18 0.68 -18.03
N LYS A 99 -9.27 0.43 -18.95
CA LYS A 99 -9.59 -0.19 -20.25
C LYS A 99 -9.91 -1.68 -20.15
N ALA A 100 -9.54 -2.32 -19.06
CA ALA A 100 -9.74 -3.75 -18.82
C ALA A 100 -10.96 -4.06 -17.95
N GLN A 101 -11.92 -3.15 -17.82
CA GLN A 101 -13.11 -3.34 -17.00
C GLN A 101 -13.87 -4.62 -17.33
N LYS A 102 -14.00 -4.95 -18.61
CA LYS A 102 -14.73 -6.14 -19.08
C LYS A 102 -14.04 -7.44 -18.68
N GLU A 103 -12.73 -7.42 -18.51
CA GLU A 103 -11.90 -8.57 -18.16
C GLU A 103 -11.62 -8.65 -16.66
N CYS A 104 -12.05 -7.65 -15.90
CA CYS A 104 -11.77 -7.53 -14.48
C CYS A 104 -12.68 -8.46 -13.67
N TYR A 105 -12.09 -9.23 -12.73
CA TYR A 105 -12.84 -10.12 -11.85
C TYR A 105 -13.56 -9.39 -10.70
N TRP A 106 -13.27 -8.10 -10.50
CA TRP A 106 -13.96 -7.30 -9.48
C TRP A 106 -15.41 -7.05 -9.92
N SER A 107 -16.35 -7.15 -8.96
CA SER A 107 -17.74 -6.77 -9.19
C SER A 107 -17.85 -5.25 -9.32
N ASP A 108 -18.95 -4.76 -9.89
CA ASP A 108 -19.22 -3.33 -9.99
C ASP A 108 -19.19 -2.65 -8.62
N GLU A 109 -19.67 -3.32 -7.58
CA GLU A 109 -19.65 -2.80 -6.22
C GLU A 109 -18.25 -2.62 -5.68
N ARG A 110 -17.33 -3.50 -6.06
CA ARG A 110 -15.92 -3.46 -5.64
C ARG A 110 -15.10 -2.45 -6.44
N ARG A 111 -15.50 -2.14 -7.66
CA ARG A 111 -14.77 -1.20 -8.52
C ARG A 111 -14.93 0.23 -8.02
N ASN A 112 -13.88 1.02 -8.22
CA ASN A 112 -13.92 2.45 -7.94
C ASN A 112 -14.48 3.16 -9.17
N ASN A 113 -15.80 3.34 -9.22
CA ASN A 113 -16.47 3.98 -10.33
C ASN A 113 -16.35 5.50 -10.31
N ASN A 114 -15.86 6.06 -9.21
CA ASN A 114 -15.64 7.48 -9.02
C ASN A 114 -14.29 7.71 -8.32
N ILE A 115 -13.79 8.94 -8.39
CA ILE A 115 -12.57 9.31 -7.67
C ILE A 115 -12.84 9.22 -6.16
N LYS A 116 -11.94 8.54 -5.45
CA LYS A 116 -11.94 8.43 -3.99
C LYS A 116 -10.85 9.34 -3.42
N TYR A 117 -11.25 10.23 -2.51
CA TYR A 117 -10.30 11.19 -1.90
C TYR A 117 -9.60 12.04 -2.98
#